data_f546667a9dbef43e59b9256047051115
#
_entry.id   f546667a9dbef43e59b9256047051115
#
_cell.length_a   1.000
_cell.length_b   1.000
_cell.length_c   1.000
_cell.angle_alpha   90.00
_cell.angle_beta   90.00
_cell.angle_gamma   90.00
#
_symmetry.space_group_name_H-M   'P 1'
#
loop_
_entity.id
_entity.type
_entity.pdbx_description
1 polymer ?
#
loop_
_entity_poly.entity_id
_entity_poly.type
_entity_poly.pdbx_seq_one_letter_code
_entity_poly.pdbx_strand_id
1 'polypeptide(L)'
;MTVKEALEKADFFSAASAGSRDEIAGFAYIRRYGRGAHVFYDREESACLYFLVEGVASLYKINSLGEKKVIFVYGPGNLLNEDSLQRLTSAVNCEVREESLVMVLPAARFIQVMDKDGRLAREVMGAMSLKIRRLYRQLKNTTNALSGEKRLAAKLFKLGKDYGVCSGDGTLIDMNLSITYLADMLGSKRETVSRQVKRLTELGLINMERNRITIPDMKKINEYFKQP
;
A
#
# COMPACT_ATOMS: atom_id res chain seq x y z
N MET A 1 14.65 -4.58 -15.21
CA MET A 1 14.16 -5.81 -14.51
C MET A 1 13.30 -6.59 -15.48
N THR A 2 13.59 -7.88 -15.65
CA THR A 2 12.80 -8.84 -16.42
C THR A 2 11.68 -9.45 -15.55
N VAL A 3 10.70 -10.11 -16.17
CA VAL A 3 9.65 -10.82 -15.41
C VAL A 3 10.24 -11.93 -14.55
N LYS A 4 11.23 -12.68 -15.05
CA LYS A 4 11.88 -13.75 -14.28
C LYS A 4 12.56 -13.22 -13.02
N GLU A 5 13.34 -12.15 -13.12
CA GLU A 5 13.96 -11.48 -11.99
C GLU A 5 12.91 -10.99 -10.96
N ALA A 6 11.76 -10.47 -11.43
CA ALA A 6 10.68 -10.02 -10.57
C ALA A 6 10.01 -11.17 -9.82
N LEU A 7 9.79 -12.32 -10.49
CA LEU A 7 9.22 -13.53 -9.87
C LEU A 7 10.16 -14.14 -8.84
N GLU A 8 11.47 -14.14 -9.08
CA GLU A 8 12.48 -14.66 -8.16
C GLU A 8 12.64 -13.79 -6.92
N LYS A 9 12.58 -12.46 -7.09
CA LYS A 9 12.74 -11.49 -6.01
C LYS A 9 11.53 -11.40 -5.07
N ALA A 10 10.35 -11.71 -5.58
CA ALA A 10 9.11 -11.52 -4.83
C ALA A 10 8.74 -12.77 -4.01
N ASP A 11 8.74 -12.63 -2.68
CA ASP A 11 8.34 -13.69 -1.73
C ASP A 11 6.97 -14.30 -2.07
N PHE A 12 6.06 -13.48 -2.61
CA PHE A 12 4.74 -13.91 -3.06
C PHE A 12 4.78 -15.09 -4.03
N PHE A 13 5.78 -15.17 -4.90
CA PHE A 13 5.93 -16.25 -5.87
C PHE A 13 6.88 -17.35 -5.41
N SER A 14 7.49 -17.22 -4.23
CA SER A 14 8.49 -18.19 -3.73
C SER A 14 7.91 -19.59 -3.52
N ALA A 15 6.64 -19.67 -3.09
CA ALA A 15 5.95 -20.95 -2.87
C ALA A 15 5.48 -21.63 -4.18
N ALA A 16 5.38 -20.90 -5.29
CA ALA A 16 5.00 -21.45 -6.57
C ALA A 16 6.07 -22.40 -7.12
N SER A 17 5.63 -23.45 -7.85
CA SER A 17 6.57 -24.37 -8.52
C SER A 17 7.40 -23.65 -9.59
N ALA A 18 8.57 -24.21 -9.92
CA ALA A 18 9.39 -23.68 -11.01
C ALA A 18 8.62 -23.61 -12.34
N GLY A 19 7.87 -24.68 -12.66
CA GLY A 19 7.03 -24.72 -13.86
C GLY A 19 5.96 -23.64 -13.88
N SER A 20 5.32 -23.34 -12.73
CA SER A 20 4.34 -22.24 -12.61
C SER A 20 4.98 -20.88 -12.83
N ARG A 21 6.17 -20.66 -12.26
CA ARG A 21 6.93 -19.41 -12.49
C ARG A 21 7.33 -19.25 -13.95
N ASP A 22 7.79 -20.31 -14.61
CA ASP A 22 8.13 -20.27 -16.03
C ASP A 22 6.89 -20.03 -16.91
N GLU A 23 5.75 -20.65 -16.59
CA GLU A 23 4.49 -20.41 -17.28
C GLU A 23 4.04 -18.94 -17.13
N ILE A 24 4.11 -18.39 -15.92
CA ILE A 24 3.81 -16.97 -15.67
C ILE A 24 4.78 -16.06 -16.44
N ALA A 25 6.08 -16.36 -16.45
CA ALA A 25 7.07 -15.58 -17.18
C ALA A 25 6.81 -15.56 -18.70
N GLY A 26 6.14 -16.58 -19.21
CA GLY A 26 5.78 -16.69 -20.65
C GLY A 26 4.63 -15.78 -21.09
N PHE A 27 3.83 -15.23 -20.15
CA PHE A 27 2.69 -14.37 -20.51
C PHE A 27 2.63 -13.04 -19.77
N ALA A 28 3.33 -12.89 -18.67
CA ALA A 28 3.41 -11.65 -17.91
C ALA A 28 4.35 -10.65 -18.60
N TYR A 29 4.17 -9.37 -18.29
CA TYR A 29 5.09 -8.32 -18.69
C TYR A 29 5.22 -7.24 -17.62
N ILE A 30 6.33 -6.51 -17.63
CA ILE A 30 6.58 -5.39 -16.72
C ILE A 30 6.18 -4.09 -17.41
N ARG A 31 5.39 -3.26 -16.72
CA ARG A 31 5.05 -1.92 -17.14
C ARG A 31 5.58 -0.91 -16.12
N ARG A 32 6.21 0.15 -16.63
CA ARG A 32 6.68 1.27 -15.83
C ARG A 32 5.59 2.33 -15.74
N TYR A 33 5.39 2.87 -14.54
CA TYR A 33 4.47 3.96 -14.27
C TYR A 33 5.23 5.11 -13.62
N GLY A 34 5.09 6.32 -14.17
CA GLY A 34 5.62 7.54 -13.57
C GLY A 34 4.78 7.96 -12.35
N ARG A 35 5.39 8.72 -11.45
CA ARG A 35 4.72 9.26 -10.25
C ARG A 35 3.38 9.93 -10.61
N GLY A 36 2.31 9.60 -9.88
CA GLY A 36 0.95 10.11 -10.08
C GLY A 36 0.16 9.40 -11.19
N ALA A 37 0.78 8.47 -11.93
CA ALA A 37 0.06 7.69 -12.93
C ALA A 37 -0.89 6.68 -12.26
N HIS A 38 -2.02 6.42 -12.90
CA HIS A 38 -2.98 5.42 -12.46
C HIS A 38 -2.69 4.07 -13.14
N VAL A 39 -2.76 3.02 -12.33
CA VAL A 39 -2.67 1.63 -12.80
C VAL A 39 -4.05 1.16 -13.28
N PHE A 40 -5.09 1.52 -12.54
CA PHE A 40 -6.51 1.29 -12.87
C PHE A 40 -7.42 2.27 -12.10
N TYR A 41 -8.65 2.39 -12.55
CA TYR A 41 -9.67 3.25 -11.95
C TYR A 41 -10.78 2.43 -11.29
N ASP A 42 -11.49 3.07 -10.35
CA ASP A 42 -12.72 2.55 -9.74
C ASP A 42 -13.76 2.28 -10.83
N ARG A 43 -14.44 1.13 -10.74
CA ARG A 43 -15.42 0.61 -11.71
C ARG A 43 -14.86 0.26 -13.09
N GLU A 44 -13.55 0.31 -13.27
CA GLU A 44 -12.90 -0.16 -14.51
C GLU A 44 -12.93 -1.69 -14.57
N GLU A 45 -13.32 -2.24 -15.72
CA GLU A 45 -13.16 -3.65 -16.01
C GLU A 45 -11.70 -3.92 -16.37
N SER A 46 -11.07 -4.85 -15.68
CA SER A 46 -9.71 -5.25 -15.98
C SER A 46 -9.62 -6.75 -16.23
N ALA A 47 -9.12 -7.10 -17.39
CA ALA A 47 -8.76 -8.48 -17.73
C ALA A 47 -7.39 -8.90 -17.15
N CYS A 48 -6.71 -7.99 -16.43
CA CYS A 48 -5.38 -8.22 -15.89
C CYS A 48 -5.34 -8.04 -14.38
N LEU A 49 -4.45 -8.80 -13.74
CA LEU A 49 -3.99 -8.57 -12.39
C LEU A 49 -2.74 -7.70 -12.43
N TYR A 50 -2.55 -6.88 -11.41
CA TYR A 50 -1.43 -5.98 -11.25
C TYR A 50 -0.66 -6.31 -9.98
N PHE A 51 0.61 -6.65 -10.12
CA PHE A 51 1.51 -6.95 -9.01
C PHE A 51 2.60 -5.90 -8.91
N LEU A 52 2.72 -5.24 -7.77
CA LEU A 52 3.72 -4.19 -7.56
C LEU A 52 5.10 -4.81 -7.32
N VAL A 53 6.02 -4.59 -8.26
CA VAL A 53 7.39 -5.11 -8.21
C VAL A 53 8.34 -4.14 -7.55
N GLU A 54 8.24 -2.84 -7.88
CA GLU A 54 9.03 -1.76 -7.29
C GLU A 54 8.17 -0.51 -7.13
N GLY A 55 8.53 0.33 -6.16
CA GLY A 55 7.86 1.60 -5.91
C GLY A 55 6.72 1.48 -4.88
N VAL A 56 5.83 2.47 -4.88
CA VAL A 56 4.73 2.60 -3.92
C VAL A 56 3.43 2.92 -4.64
N ALA A 57 2.38 2.16 -4.34
CA ALA A 57 1.03 2.37 -4.85
C ALA A 57 0.03 2.69 -3.74
N SER A 58 -0.95 3.53 -4.04
CA SER A 58 -2.07 3.86 -3.15
C SER A 58 -3.39 3.42 -3.75
N LEU A 59 -4.15 2.63 -2.99
CA LEU A 59 -5.54 2.33 -3.30
C LEU A 59 -6.45 3.33 -2.58
N TYR A 60 -7.34 3.98 -3.31
CA TYR A 60 -8.18 5.03 -2.75
C TYR A 60 -9.59 5.06 -3.35
N LYS A 61 -10.51 5.67 -2.63
CA LYS A 61 -11.86 6.03 -3.09
C LYS A 61 -12.03 7.53 -3.08
N ILE A 62 -12.93 8.01 -3.94
CA ILE A 62 -13.44 9.38 -3.92
C ILE A 62 -14.90 9.30 -3.49
N ASN A 63 -15.30 10.10 -2.49
CA ASN A 63 -16.69 10.18 -2.05
C ASN A 63 -17.52 11.10 -2.95
N SER A 64 -18.82 11.21 -2.66
CA SER A 64 -19.75 12.09 -3.42
C SER A 64 -19.41 13.59 -3.36
N LEU A 65 -18.57 14.00 -2.41
CA LEU A 65 -18.09 15.37 -2.25
C LEU A 65 -16.76 15.63 -2.96
N GLY A 66 -16.23 14.63 -3.70
CA GLY A 66 -14.93 14.73 -4.37
C GLY A 66 -13.72 14.54 -3.44
N GLU A 67 -13.94 14.19 -2.17
CA GLU A 67 -12.86 14.01 -1.22
C GLU A 67 -12.20 12.62 -1.40
N LYS A 68 -10.87 12.63 -1.53
CA LYS A 68 -10.05 11.42 -1.66
C LYS A 68 -9.79 10.79 -0.30
N LYS A 69 -10.00 9.48 -0.19
CA LYS A 69 -9.61 8.71 0.99
C LYS A 69 -8.72 7.53 0.58
N VAL A 70 -7.48 7.56 1.01
CA VAL A 70 -6.54 6.44 0.82
C VAL A 70 -6.91 5.30 1.78
N ILE A 71 -7.20 4.13 1.21
CA ILE A 71 -7.56 2.91 1.94
C ILE A 71 -6.30 2.12 2.26
N PHE A 72 -5.46 1.86 1.23
CA PHE A 72 -4.20 1.13 1.39
C PHE A 72 -3.05 1.88 0.74
N VAL A 73 -1.88 1.70 1.32
CA VAL A 73 -0.58 1.99 0.72
C VAL A 73 0.16 0.68 0.63
N TYR A 74 0.64 0.35 -0.55
CA TYR A 74 1.38 -0.85 -0.85
C TYR A 74 2.80 -0.53 -1.34
N GLY A 75 3.77 -1.22 -0.79
CA GLY A 75 5.12 -1.36 -1.32
C GLY A 75 5.24 -2.59 -2.21
N PRO A 76 6.46 -2.92 -2.65
CA PRO A 76 6.72 -4.10 -3.48
C PRO A 76 6.19 -5.40 -2.87
N GLY A 77 5.90 -6.38 -3.71
CA GLY A 77 5.44 -7.71 -3.27
C GLY A 77 3.93 -7.82 -3.05
N ASN A 78 3.13 -6.84 -3.47
CA ASN A 78 1.69 -6.84 -3.26
C ASN A 78 0.90 -6.94 -4.56
N LEU A 79 -0.15 -7.75 -4.55
CA LEU A 79 -1.20 -7.77 -5.57
C LEU A 79 -2.14 -6.58 -5.31
N LEU A 80 -2.49 -5.83 -6.37
CA LEU A 80 -3.20 -4.55 -6.23
C LEU A 80 -4.72 -4.68 -6.43
N ASN A 81 -5.18 -5.64 -7.27
CA ASN A 81 -6.59 -5.77 -7.70
C ASN A 81 -7.06 -7.22 -7.71
N GLU A 82 -7.16 -7.86 -6.55
CA GLU A 82 -7.60 -9.26 -6.41
C GLU A 82 -9.05 -9.48 -6.86
N ASP A 83 -9.87 -8.42 -6.89
CA ASP A 83 -11.25 -8.43 -7.40
C ASP A 83 -11.32 -8.87 -8.88
N SER A 84 -10.31 -8.60 -9.67
CA SER A 84 -10.21 -9.06 -11.06
C SER A 84 -10.13 -10.59 -11.23
N LEU A 85 -9.79 -11.34 -10.17
CA LEU A 85 -9.88 -12.83 -10.18
C LEU A 85 -11.32 -13.32 -10.35
N GLN A 86 -12.31 -12.56 -9.89
CA GLN A 86 -13.74 -12.87 -10.02
C GLN A 86 -14.38 -12.13 -11.21
N ARG A 87 -13.59 -11.54 -12.10
CA ARG A 87 -14.06 -10.73 -13.23
C ARG A 87 -14.98 -9.58 -12.80
N LEU A 88 -14.79 -9.08 -11.57
CA LEU A 88 -15.48 -7.93 -11.06
C LEU A 88 -14.74 -6.65 -11.50
N THR A 89 -15.48 -5.57 -11.63
CA THR A 89 -14.90 -4.24 -11.82
C THR A 89 -14.08 -3.87 -10.59
N SER A 90 -13.04 -3.08 -10.78
CA SER A 90 -12.23 -2.58 -9.67
C SER A 90 -13.06 -1.80 -8.67
N ALA A 91 -12.92 -2.14 -7.38
CA ALA A 91 -13.66 -1.47 -6.31
C ALA A 91 -12.99 -0.18 -5.83
N VAL A 92 -11.81 0.18 -6.36
CA VAL A 92 -10.99 1.32 -5.93
C VAL A 92 -10.17 1.87 -7.10
N ASN A 93 -9.65 3.09 -6.95
CA ASN A 93 -8.60 3.61 -7.84
C ASN A 93 -7.23 3.15 -7.33
N CYS A 94 -6.26 2.95 -8.24
CA CYS A 94 -4.86 2.70 -7.91
C CYS A 94 -3.97 3.74 -8.58
N GLU A 95 -3.22 4.50 -7.78
CA GLU A 95 -2.27 5.52 -8.20
C GLU A 95 -0.87 5.20 -7.65
N VAL A 96 0.17 5.28 -8.47
CA VAL A 96 1.54 5.14 -7.98
C VAL A 96 2.06 6.46 -7.40
N ARG A 97 2.78 6.38 -6.28
CA ARG A 97 3.25 7.54 -5.52
C ARG A 97 4.65 8.01 -5.92
N GLU A 98 5.37 7.13 -6.59
CA GLU A 98 6.71 7.35 -7.13
C GLU A 98 6.86 6.53 -8.41
N GLU A 99 7.99 6.63 -9.10
CA GLU A 99 8.26 5.77 -10.24
C GLU A 99 8.18 4.30 -9.80
N SER A 100 7.36 3.51 -10.48
CA SER A 100 7.01 2.15 -10.06
C SER A 100 7.05 1.18 -11.22
N LEU A 101 7.46 -0.06 -10.93
CA LEU A 101 7.37 -1.19 -11.84
C LEU A 101 6.22 -2.11 -11.41
N VAL A 102 5.31 -2.35 -12.32
CA VAL A 102 4.15 -3.21 -12.11
C VAL A 102 4.19 -4.37 -13.09
N MET A 103 4.15 -5.58 -12.56
CA MET A 103 3.98 -6.78 -13.39
C MET A 103 2.50 -6.95 -13.71
N VAL A 104 2.19 -7.05 -14.99
CA VAL A 104 0.84 -7.21 -15.52
C VAL A 104 0.64 -8.68 -15.91
N LEU A 105 -0.41 -9.28 -15.37
CA LEU A 105 -0.72 -10.69 -15.47
C LEU A 105 -2.13 -10.83 -16.07
N PRO A 106 -2.31 -11.33 -17.31
CA PRO A 106 -3.63 -11.66 -17.82
C PRO A 106 -4.36 -12.60 -16.86
N ALA A 107 -5.50 -12.15 -16.28
CA ALA A 107 -6.17 -12.81 -15.16
C ALA A 107 -6.57 -14.24 -15.50
N ALA A 108 -7.11 -14.49 -16.72
CA ALA A 108 -7.51 -15.82 -17.17
C ALA A 108 -6.33 -16.81 -17.22
N ARG A 109 -5.14 -16.33 -17.65
CA ARG A 109 -3.92 -17.16 -17.69
C ARG A 109 -3.40 -17.44 -16.27
N PHE A 110 -3.41 -16.44 -15.41
CA PHE A 110 -2.98 -16.58 -14.03
C PHE A 110 -3.87 -17.55 -13.25
N ILE A 111 -5.19 -17.51 -13.43
CA ILE A 111 -6.14 -18.46 -12.82
C ILE A 111 -5.81 -19.89 -13.28
N GLN A 112 -5.54 -20.13 -14.56
CA GLN A 112 -5.15 -21.46 -15.05
C GLN A 112 -3.89 -22.00 -14.38
N VAL A 113 -2.92 -21.14 -14.05
CA VAL A 113 -1.73 -21.54 -13.27
C VAL A 113 -2.11 -21.83 -11.82
N MET A 114 -2.96 -21.01 -11.20
CA MET A 114 -3.44 -21.25 -9.83
C MET A 114 -4.21 -22.59 -9.71
N ASP A 115 -5.00 -22.95 -10.72
CA ASP A 115 -5.75 -24.21 -10.73
C ASP A 115 -4.82 -25.44 -10.72
N LYS A 116 -3.62 -25.32 -11.27
CA LYS A 116 -2.59 -26.38 -11.31
C LYS A 116 -1.64 -26.32 -10.11
N ASP A 117 -1.47 -25.16 -9.48
CA ASP A 117 -0.52 -24.92 -8.39
C ASP A 117 -1.24 -24.43 -7.12
N GLY A 118 -1.67 -25.37 -6.29
CA GLY A 118 -2.36 -25.08 -5.04
C GLY A 118 -1.50 -24.30 -4.02
N ARG A 119 -0.15 -24.24 -4.17
CA ARG A 119 0.71 -23.42 -3.33
C ARG A 119 0.59 -21.96 -3.73
N LEU A 120 0.62 -21.67 -5.03
CA LEU A 120 0.37 -20.31 -5.54
C LEU A 120 -1.04 -19.83 -5.17
N ALA A 121 -2.06 -20.68 -5.31
CA ALA A 121 -3.42 -20.34 -4.90
C ALA A 121 -3.51 -19.97 -3.40
N ARG A 122 -2.80 -20.68 -2.53
CA ARG A 122 -2.73 -20.37 -1.09
C ARG A 122 -2.06 -19.02 -0.81
N GLU A 123 -1.04 -18.63 -1.56
CA GLU A 123 -0.43 -17.32 -1.42
C GLU A 123 -1.41 -16.20 -1.78
N VAL A 124 -2.18 -16.36 -2.84
CA VAL A 124 -3.24 -15.42 -3.22
C VAL A 124 -4.31 -15.33 -2.13
N MET A 125 -4.80 -16.47 -1.61
CA MET A 125 -5.75 -16.48 -0.50
C MET A 125 -5.16 -15.84 0.78
N GLY A 126 -3.88 -16.04 1.03
CA GLY A 126 -3.14 -15.41 2.13
C GLY A 126 -3.12 -13.88 2.00
N ALA A 127 -2.82 -13.37 0.81
CA ALA A 127 -2.84 -11.93 0.53
C ALA A 127 -4.25 -11.33 0.73
N MET A 128 -5.30 -12.00 0.23
CA MET A 128 -6.70 -11.59 0.44
C MET A 128 -7.08 -11.61 1.93
N SER A 129 -6.70 -12.64 2.68
CA SER A 129 -6.95 -12.75 4.12
C SER A 129 -6.26 -11.62 4.91
N LEU A 130 -5.03 -11.26 4.54
CA LEU A 130 -4.33 -10.11 5.14
C LEU A 130 -5.02 -8.79 4.81
N LYS A 131 -5.51 -8.61 3.59
CA LYS A 131 -6.26 -7.42 3.17
C LYS A 131 -7.56 -7.28 3.97
N ILE A 132 -8.33 -8.36 4.11
CA ILE A 132 -9.56 -8.41 4.93
C ILE A 132 -9.24 -8.06 6.39
N ARG A 133 -8.21 -8.66 6.99
CA ARG A 133 -7.78 -8.36 8.35
C ARG A 133 -7.39 -6.90 8.54
N ARG A 134 -6.74 -6.29 7.55
CA ARG A 134 -6.41 -4.84 7.55
C ARG A 134 -7.68 -3.99 7.49
N LEU A 135 -8.67 -4.37 6.68
CA LEU A 135 -9.98 -3.69 6.60
C LEU A 135 -10.72 -3.74 7.94
N TYR A 136 -10.81 -4.90 8.61
CA TYR A 136 -11.42 -4.99 9.94
C TYR A 136 -10.75 -4.07 10.97
N ARG A 137 -9.41 -3.95 10.93
CA ARG A 137 -8.69 -3.01 11.80
C ARG A 137 -9.01 -1.54 11.47
N GLN A 138 -9.19 -1.22 10.20
CA GLN A 138 -9.58 0.13 9.79
C GLN A 138 -11.00 0.46 10.23
N LEU A 139 -11.95 -0.47 10.10
CA LEU A 139 -13.32 -0.30 10.59
C LEU A 139 -13.37 -0.03 12.10
N LYS A 140 -12.60 -0.77 12.90
CA LYS A 140 -12.48 -0.53 14.35
C LYS A 140 -12.01 0.90 14.66
N ASN A 141 -11.11 1.45 13.85
CA ASN A 141 -10.52 2.78 14.08
C ASN A 141 -11.39 3.94 13.54
N THR A 142 -12.53 3.66 12.90
CA THR A 142 -13.49 4.69 12.47
C THR A 142 -14.40 5.15 13.59
N THR A 143 -14.55 4.36 14.67
CA THR A 143 -15.19 4.83 15.89
C THR A 143 -14.23 5.78 16.61
N ASN A 144 -14.66 7.02 16.85
CA ASN A 144 -13.90 8.20 17.31
C ASN A 144 -13.16 8.08 18.66
N ALA A 145 -12.59 6.95 19.00
CA ALA A 145 -11.90 6.73 20.29
C ALA A 145 -10.54 7.44 20.39
N LEU A 146 -9.93 7.85 19.26
CA LEU A 146 -8.63 8.52 19.28
C LEU A 146 -8.74 9.95 18.76
N SER A 147 -8.04 10.89 19.42
CA SER A 147 -7.86 12.24 18.88
C SER A 147 -7.21 12.20 17.50
N GLY A 148 -7.45 13.25 16.69
CA GLY A 148 -6.85 13.32 15.35
C GLY A 148 -5.32 13.20 15.35
N GLU A 149 -4.66 13.73 16.37
CA GLU A 149 -3.21 13.65 16.54
C GLU A 149 -2.75 12.20 16.80
N LYS A 150 -3.46 11.48 17.65
CA LYS A 150 -3.17 10.06 17.93
C LYS A 150 -3.41 9.18 16.71
N ARG A 151 -4.43 9.49 15.89
CA ARG A 151 -4.66 8.80 14.61
C ARG A 151 -3.50 9.05 13.62
N LEU A 152 -3.01 10.28 13.54
CA LEU A 152 -1.84 10.61 12.72
C LEU A 152 -0.59 9.87 13.24
N ALA A 153 -0.32 9.91 14.55
CA ALA A 153 0.81 9.21 15.15
C ALA A 153 0.78 7.70 14.90
N ALA A 154 -0.38 7.06 15.06
CA ALA A 154 -0.57 5.64 14.77
C ALA A 154 -0.35 5.31 13.27
N LYS A 155 -0.78 6.20 12.38
CA LYS A 155 -0.55 6.05 10.93
C LYS A 155 0.93 6.15 10.58
N LEU A 156 1.63 7.16 11.13
CA LEU A 156 3.07 7.35 10.92
C LEU A 156 3.89 6.22 11.52
N PHE A 157 3.56 5.76 12.72
CA PHE A 157 4.18 4.57 13.32
C PHE A 157 4.08 3.34 12.40
N LYS A 158 2.88 3.11 11.83
CA LYS A 158 2.69 2.00 10.90
C LYS A 158 3.53 2.17 9.63
N LEU A 159 3.55 3.36 9.04
CA LEU A 159 4.39 3.64 7.86
C LEU A 159 5.87 3.48 8.18
N GLY A 160 6.32 3.90 9.38
CA GLY A 160 7.69 3.69 9.84
C GLY A 160 8.06 2.22 9.99
N LYS A 161 7.10 1.36 10.36
CA LYS A 161 7.32 -0.11 10.39
C LYS A 161 7.35 -0.74 9.02
N ASP A 162 6.49 -0.27 8.10
CA ASP A 162 6.31 -0.89 6.78
C ASP A 162 7.35 -0.36 5.76
N TYR A 163 7.80 0.90 5.90
CA TYR A 163 8.64 1.61 4.92
C TYR A 163 9.79 2.39 5.58
N GLY A 164 10.08 2.13 6.84
CA GLY A 164 11.13 2.83 7.58
C GLY A 164 12.52 2.30 7.25
N VAL A 165 13.46 3.21 7.05
CA VAL A 165 14.89 2.92 6.96
C VAL A 165 15.61 3.55 8.14
N CYS A 166 16.66 2.89 8.66
CA CYS A 166 17.48 3.44 9.72
C CYS A 166 18.19 4.70 9.22
N SER A 167 18.09 5.78 10.00
CA SER A 167 18.78 7.05 9.81
C SER A 167 19.49 7.41 11.12
N GLY A 168 20.56 8.23 11.07
CA GLY A 168 21.24 8.71 12.28
C GLY A 168 20.30 9.38 13.28
N ASP A 169 19.21 9.98 12.82
CA ASP A 169 18.21 10.69 13.63
C ASP A 169 16.96 9.86 13.97
N GLY A 170 16.99 8.53 13.73
CA GLY A 170 15.88 7.63 14.02
C GLY A 170 15.43 6.80 12.81
N THR A 171 14.11 6.63 12.65
CA THR A 171 13.50 5.91 11.52
C THR A 171 12.95 6.90 10.51
N LEU A 172 13.60 7.01 9.35
CA LEU A 172 13.09 7.78 8.21
C LEU A 172 12.03 6.95 7.48
N ILE A 173 10.83 7.48 7.31
CA ILE A 173 9.83 6.86 6.44
C ILE A 173 10.23 7.17 4.99
N ASP A 174 10.67 6.16 4.25
CA ASP A 174 11.17 6.31 2.88
C ASP A 174 10.01 6.45 1.88
N MET A 175 9.27 7.54 2.03
CA MET A 175 8.13 7.92 1.20
C MET A 175 8.00 9.43 1.13
N ASN A 176 7.44 9.95 0.02
CA ASN A 176 7.05 11.36 -0.07
C ASN A 176 5.67 11.56 0.60
N LEU A 177 5.67 12.11 1.82
CA LEU A 177 4.50 12.31 2.68
C LEU A 177 4.10 13.79 2.75
N SER A 178 3.50 14.33 1.69
CA SER A 178 2.94 15.70 1.75
C SER A 178 1.78 15.78 2.76
N ILE A 179 1.53 16.97 3.31
CA ILE A 179 0.39 17.23 4.21
C ILE A 179 -0.94 16.82 3.55
N THR A 180 -1.11 17.11 2.25
CA THR A 180 -2.29 16.71 1.48
C THR A 180 -2.43 15.18 1.46
N TYR A 181 -1.34 14.46 1.20
CA TYR A 181 -1.39 12.99 1.17
C TYR A 181 -1.67 12.38 2.55
N LEU A 182 -1.14 12.97 3.62
CA LEU A 182 -1.49 12.57 4.99
C LEU A 182 -2.97 12.84 5.29
N ALA A 183 -3.51 13.96 4.79
CA ALA A 183 -4.92 14.28 4.91
C ALA A 183 -5.82 13.25 4.19
N ASP A 184 -5.46 12.87 2.97
CA ASP A 184 -6.12 11.81 2.20
C ASP A 184 -6.09 10.46 2.94
N MET A 185 -4.96 10.12 3.59
CA MET A 185 -4.83 8.89 4.40
C MET A 185 -5.71 8.88 5.65
N LEU A 186 -5.95 10.04 6.24
CA LEU A 186 -6.73 10.18 7.48
C LEU A 186 -8.22 10.46 7.21
N GLY A 187 -8.58 10.80 5.96
CA GLY A 187 -9.91 11.31 5.63
C GLY A 187 -10.19 12.60 6.40
N SER A 188 -9.24 13.55 6.41
CA SER A 188 -9.28 14.78 7.17
C SER A 188 -8.91 15.99 6.29
N LYS A 189 -9.30 17.20 6.69
CA LYS A 189 -8.91 18.43 5.96
C LYS A 189 -7.41 18.69 6.11
N ARG A 190 -6.80 19.23 5.05
CA ARG A 190 -5.36 19.54 5.00
C ARG A 190 -4.91 20.44 6.15
N GLU A 191 -5.68 21.48 6.49
CA GLU A 191 -5.38 22.42 7.56
C GLU A 191 -5.36 21.74 8.94
N THR A 192 -6.27 20.78 9.14
CA THR A 192 -6.33 19.99 10.38
C THR A 192 -5.08 19.14 10.53
N VAL A 193 -4.69 18.43 9.46
CA VAL A 193 -3.49 17.58 9.49
C VAL A 193 -2.22 18.41 9.61
N SER A 194 -2.16 19.59 8.99
CA SER A 194 -1.03 20.52 9.15
C SER A 194 -0.80 20.89 10.63
N ARG A 195 -1.89 21.23 11.36
CA ARG A 195 -1.80 21.50 12.81
C ARG A 195 -1.36 20.28 13.62
N GLN A 196 -1.86 19.10 13.26
CA GLN A 196 -1.48 17.85 13.94
C GLN A 196 -0.01 17.51 13.72
N VAL A 197 0.51 17.66 12.50
CA VAL A 197 1.95 17.47 12.20
C VAL A 197 2.79 18.44 13.03
N LYS A 198 2.44 19.73 13.03
CA LYS A 198 3.11 20.73 13.86
C LYS A 198 3.15 20.31 15.34
N ARG A 199 2.02 19.87 15.87
CA ARG A 199 1.92 19.43 17.27
C ARG A 199 2.80 18.23 17.57
N LEU A 200 2.82 17.20 16.70
CA LEU A 200 3.69 16.04 16.89
C LEU A 200 5.17 16.40 16.79
N THR A 201 5.52 17.39 15.97
CA THR A 201 6.91 17.93 15.87
C THR A 201 7.29 18.67 17.14
N GLU A 202 6.43 19.54 17.68
CA GLU A 202 6.64 20.23 18.96
C GLU A 202 6.83 19.25 20.14
N LEU A 203 6.17 18.10 20.10
CA LEU A 203 6.33 17.02 21.10
C LEU A 203 7.59 16.16 20.88
N GLY A 204 8.38 16.44 19.84
CA GLY A 204 9.58 15.68 19.49
C GLY A 204 9.27 14.21 19.09
N LEU A 205 8.05 13.93 18.61
CA LEU A 205 7.65 12.61 18.17
C LEU A 205 7.99 12.33 16.71
N ILE A 206 8.08 13.41 15.91
CA ILE A 206 8.45 13.36 14.51
C ILE A 206 9.26 14.60 14.12
N ASN A 207 10.04 14.47 13.05
CA ASN A 207 10.61 15.61 12.30
C ASN A 207 10.12 15.52 10.87
N MET A 208 9.72 16.65 10.27
CA MET A 208 9.26 16.71 8.89
C MET A 208 10.05 17.74 8.09
N GLU A 209 10.76 17.26 7.07
CA GLU A 209 11.52 18.09 6.13
C GLU A 209 11.23 17.68 4.69
N ARG A 210 10.88 18.65 3.84
CA ARG A 210 10.64 18.44 2.39
C ARG A 210 9.74 17.25 2.07
N ASN A 211 8.66 17.06 2.84
CA ASN A 211 7.71 15.92 2.74
C ASN A 211 8.31 14.56 3.12
N ARG A 212 9.41 14.51 3.82
CA ARG A 212 9.95 13.31 4.47
C ARG A 212 9.75 13.41 5.97
N ILE A 213 9.39 12.32 6.59
CA ILE A 213 9.13 12.25 8.03
C ILE A 213 10.11 11.28 8.66
N THR A 214 10.84 11.76 9.67
CA THR A 214 11.68 10.95 10.54
C THR A 214 10.99 10.80 11.89
N ILE A 215 10.96 9.59 12.42
CA ILE A 215 10.49 9.27 13.77
C ILE A 215 11.73 9.03 14.63
N PRO A 216 12.09 9.96 15.55
CA PRO A 216 13.30 9.82 16.37
C PRO A 216 13.26 8.58 17.27
N ASP A 217 12.09 8.25 17.81
CA ASP A 217 11.89 7.10 18.68
C ASP A 217 10.56 6.38 18.40
N MET A 218 10.65 5.20 17.79
CA MET A 218 9.51 4.35 17.47
C MET A 218 8.75 3.85 18.71
N LYS A 219 9.41 3.72 19.87
CA LYS A 219 8.75 3.31 21.13
C LYS A 219 7.93 4.46 21.67
N LYS A 220 8.50 5.67 21.73
CA LYS A 220 7.86 6.88 22.24
C LYS A 220 6.59 7.23 21.46
N ILE A 221 6.62 7.20 20.13
CA ILE A 221 5.42 7.45 19.31
C ILE A 221 4.37 6.35 19.49
N ASN A 222 4.78 5.07 19.67
CA ASN A 222 3.85 3.96 19.96
C ASN A 222 3.15 4.11 21.31
N GLU A 223 3.85 4.56 22.33
CA GLU A 223 3.29 4.84 23.67
C GLU A 223 2.32 6.02 23.60
N TYR A 224 2.67 7.09 22.90
CA TYR A 224 1.85 8.30 22.75
C TYR A 224 0.43 8.01 22.26
N PHE A 225 0.26 7.22 21.19
CA PHE A 225 -1.08 6.97 20.65
C PHE A 225 -1.83 5.85 21.36
N LYS A 226 -1.18 5.07 22.22
CA LYS A 226 -1.82 4.03 23.05
C LYS A 226 -2.33 4.54 24.40
N GLN A 227 -1.83 5.69 24.85
CA GLN A 227 -2.36 6.32 26.08
C GLN A 227 -3.84 6.68 25.86
N PRO A 228 -4.70 6.52 26.86
CA PRO A 228 -6.12 6.88 26.78
C PRO A 228 -6.35 8.36 26.51
#